data_fd24cca5c2dba7911fd3725dedefb155
#
_entry.id   fd24cca5c2dba7911fd3725dedefb155
#
_cell.length_a   1.000
_cell.length_b   1.000
_cell.length_c   1.000
_cell.angle_alpha   90.00
_cell.angle_beta   90.00
_cell.angle_gamma   90.00
#
_symmetry.space_group_name_H-M   'P 1'
#
loop_
_entity.id
_entity.type
_entity.pdbx_description
1 polymer ?
#
loop_
_entity_poly.entity_id
_entity_poly.type
_entity_poly.pdbx_seq_one_letter_code
_entity_poly.pdbx_strand_id
1 'polypeptide(L)'
;LMVFLAVAAGYGREISGKVVGENNAPLDYVNVVLYRDSTYITGTVTDEAGRFSLSADTIGNLSAKVSFVGYESSELPVPPSGEMGIINLKPATVQLGEVEVRATHPSTTMKGNALVTNVEGSSLAIAGTANDVLTRVPMVVENDGKLEVFGKGAPAIYINGRKVNDLQELSQLNSNDIKNVSVITNPGAAYAANVKSVII
;
A
#
# COMPACT_ATOMS: atom_id res chain seq x y z
N LEU A 1 24.80 -3.45 47.80
CA LEU A 1 25.00 -2.98 46.42
C LEU A 1 23.76 -3.34 45.60
N MET A 2 22.90 -2.36 45.40
CA MET A 2 21.62 -2.52 44.69
C MET A 2 21.88 -2.20 43.21
N VAL A 3 21.83 -3.22 42.35
CA VAL A 3 22.00 -3.05 40.91
C VAL A 3 20.65 -2.65 40.33
N PHE A 4 20.49 -1.39 39.92
CA PHE A 4 19.36 -0.94 39.13
C PHE A 4 19.50 -1.49 37.72
N LEU A 5 18.71 -2.49 37.39
CA LEU A 5 18.53 -2.95 36.03
C LEU A 5 17.63 -1.92 35.32
N ALA A 6 18.24 -1.02 34.55
CA ALA A 6 17.49 -0.14 33.67
C ALA A 6 16.89 -0.98 32.54
N VAL A 7 15.61 -1.26 32.61
CA VAL A 7 14.84 -1.79 31.47
C VAL A 7 14.77 -0.64 30.46
N ALA A 8 15.56 -0.73 29.40
CA ALA A 8 15.39 0.14 28.23
C ALA A 8 14.03 -0.22 27.59
N ALA A 9 13.00 0.56 27.91
CA ALA A 9 11.77 0.55 27.15
C ALA A 9 12.13 0.96 25.72
N GLY A 10 12.01 0.05 24.78
CA GLY A 10 12.14 0.34 23.36
C GLY A 10 11.03 1.31 22.97
N TYR A 11 11.35 2.58 22.89
CA TYR A 11 10.45 3.59 22.35
C TYR A 11 10.42 3.40 20.84
N GLY A 12 9.35 2.80 20.33
CA GLY A 12 9.06 2.82 18.89
C GLY A 12 9.05 4.28 18.43
N ARG A 13 9.82 4.58 17.39
CA ARG A 13 9.84 5.92 16.78
C ARG A 13 8.54 6.10 16.00
N GLU A 14 7.78 7.12 16.36
CA GLU A 14 6.60 7.53 15.58
C GLU A 14 7.07 8.31 14.35
N ILE A 15 6.54 7.94 13.18
CA ILE A 15 6.81 8.58 11.91
C ILE A 15 5.48 9.06 11.36
N SER A 16 5.38 10.35 11.07
CA SER A 16 4.12 10.97 10.66
C SER A 16 4.34 12.00 9.56
N GLY A 17 3.27 12.29 8.82
CA GLY A 17 3.29 13.27 7.75
C GLY A 17 1.95 13.41 7.07
N LYS A 18 1.93 14.22 6.01
CA LYS A 18 0.76 14.45 5.18
C LYS A 18 1.14 14.33 3.71
N VAL A 19 0.35 13.58 2.95
CA VAL A 19 0.54 13.46 1.49
C VAL A 19 -0.51 14.28 0.76
N VAL A 20 -0.06 15.06 -0.19
CA VAL A 20 -0.90 15.90 -1.04
C VAL A 20 -0.54 15.70 -2.52
N GLY A 21 -1.50 15.94 -3.38
CA GLY A 21 -1.32 15.95 -4.83
C GLY A 21 -1.39 17.35 -5.41
N GLU A 22 -1.94 17.47 -6.60
CA GLU A 22 -2.14 18.74 -7.29
C GLU A 22 -2.97 19.72 -6.44
N ASN A 23 -2.62 20.99 -6.52
CA ASN A 23 -3.29 22.07 -5.78
C ASN A 23 -3.32 21.87 -4.26
N ASN A 24 -2.35 21.13 -3.69
CA ASN A 24 -2.32 20.73 -2.27
C ASN A 24 -3.55 19.94 -1.80
N ALA A 25 -4.26 19.29 -2.71
CA ALA A 25 -5.38 18.42 -2.36
C ALA A 25 -4.87 17.22 -1.55
N PRO A 26 -5.47 16.90 -0.39
CA PRO A 26 -5.09 15.72 0.37
C PRO A 26 -5.37 14.45 -0.44
N LEU A 27 -4.46 13.50 -0.37
CA LEU A 27 -4.61 12.20 -1.01
C LEU A 27 -4.83 11.13 0.06
N ASP A 28 -5.99 10.47 0.01
CA ASP A 28 -6.34 9.35 0.86
C ASP A 28 -5.85 8.01 0.27
N TYR A 29 -5.67 7.02 1.13
CA TYR A 29 -5.23 5.67 0.76
C TYR A 29 -3.89 5.61 0.00
N VAL A 30 -3.02 6.59 0.17
CA VAL A 30 -1.65 6.56 -0.34
C VAL A 30 -0.83 5.55 0.46
N ASN A 31 -0.14 4.65 -0.21
CA ASN A 31 0.77 3.72 0.44
C ASN A 31 2.01 4.46 0.95
N VAL A 32 2.32 4.32 2.23
CA VAL A 32 3.55 4.79 2.88
C VAL A 32 4.25 3.59 3.47
N VAL A 33 5.39 3.22 2.90
CA VAL A 33 6.14 2.02 3.26
C VAL A 33 7.51 2.40 3.76
N LEU A 34 7.89 1.90 4.93
CA LEU A 34 9.22 2.11 5.50
C LEU A 34 10.17 0.99 5.15
N TYR A 35 11.36 1.40 4.76
CA TYR A 35 12.50 0.53 4.50
C TYR A 35 13.69 0.93 5.36
N ARG A 36 14.52 -0.06 5.69
CA ARG A 36 15.87 0.11 6.21
C ARG A 36 16.82 -0.63 5.30
N ASP A 37 17.76 0.07 4.68
CA ASP A 37 18.73 -0.53 3.77
C ASP A 37 18.08 -1.49 2.75
N SER A 38 16.99 -1.03 2.11
CA SER A 38 16.15 -1.80 1.17
C SER A 38 15.32 -2.94 1.78
N THR A 39 15.40 -3.19 3.08
CA THR A 39 14.58 -4.19 3.77
C THR A 39 13.25 -3.56 4.21
N TYR A 40 12.14 -4.18 3.84
CA TYR A 40 10.80 -3.78 4.30
C TYR A 40 10.68 -3.87 5.82
N ILE A 41 10.17 -2.83 6.45
CA ILE A 41 9.94 -2.78 7.90
C ILE A 41 8.44 -2.82 8.21
N THR A 42 7.70 -1.84 7.73
CA THR A 42 6.26 -1.70 7.96
C THR A 42 5.65 -0.74 6.94
N GLY A 43 4.32 -0.65 6.90
CA GLY A 43 3.64 0.29 6.04
C GLY A 43 2.26 0.65 6.58
N THR A 44 1.74 1.75 6.07
CA THR A 44 0.40 2.26 6.36
C THR A 44 -0.18 2.93 5.11
N VAL A 45 -1.42 3.38 5.20
CA VAL A 45 -2.05 4.24 4.20
C VAL A 45 -2.48 5.56 4.83
N THR A 46 -2.60 6.61 4.02
CA THR A 46 -3.11 7.90 4.48
C THR A 46 -4.61 7.85 4.76
N ASP A 47 -5.07 8.72 5.67
CA ASP A 47 -6.48 8.99 5.96
C ASP A 47 -7.10 9.94 4.92
N GLU A 48 -8.41 10.25 5.05
CA GLU A 48 -9.15 11.18 4.19
C GLU A 48 -8.55 12.60 4.16
N ALA A 49 -7.80 13.00 5.19
CA ALA A 49 -7.09 14.27 5.25
C ALA A 49 -5.65 14.18 4.67
N GLY A 50 -5.30 13.04 4.10
CA GLY A 50 -3.97 12.75 3.58
C GLY A 50 -2.91 12.50 4.64
N ARG A 51 -3.26 12.34 5.92
CA ARG A 51 -2.33 12.15 7.03
C ARG A 51 -2.01 10.68 7.24
N PHE A 52 -0.79 10.41 7.67
CA PHE A 52 -0.36 9.08 8.11
C PHE A 52 0.42 9.17 9.41
N SER A 53 0.35 8.10 10.18
CA SER A 53 1.22 7.83 11.34
C SER A 53 1.50 6.34 11.39
N LEU A 54 2.75 6.01 11.69
CA LEU A 54 3.19 4.64 11.91
C LEU A 54 4.35 4.60 12.89
N SER A 55 4.53 3.47 13.57
CA SER A 55 5.61 3.26 14.52
C SER A 55 6.62 2.25 13.98
N ALA A 56 7.89 2.53 14.17
CA ALA A 56 8.96 1.61 13.84
C ALA A 56 9.90 1.42 15.04
N ASP A 57 10.06 0.17 15.47
CA ASP A 57 10.95 -0.22 16.56
C ASP A 57 12.40 -0.40 16.09
N THR A 58 12.84 0.47 15.18
CA THR A 58 14.12 0.28 14.52
C THR A 58 14.97 1.53 14.57
N ILE A 59 16.25 1.33 14.92
CA ILE A 59 17.29 2.36 14.93
C ILE A 59 18.03 2.28 13.59
N GLY A 60 18.35 3.41 12.99
CA GLY A 60 19.14 3.49 11.76
C GLY A 60 18.54 4.43 10.72
N ASN A 61 19.11 4.39 9.53
CA ASN A 61 18.64 5.18 8.41
C ASN A 61 17.39 4.52 7.81
N LEU A 62 16.27 5.21 7.96
CA LEU A 62 15.01 4.78 7.37
C LEU A 62 14.71 5.59 6.12
N SER A 63 14.17 4.95 5.09
CA SER A 63 13.53 5.61 3.96
C SER A 63 12.04 5.29 3.94
N ALA A 64 11.23 6.25 3.51
CA ALA A 64 9.81 6.09 3.28
C ALA A 64 9.55 6.13 1.78
N LYS A 65 9.01 5.06 1.23
CA LYS A 65 8.49 5.01 -0.13
C LYS A 65 7.01 5.34 -0.11
N VAL A 66 6.64 6.41 -0.78
CA VAL A 66 5.26 6.90 -0.88
C VAL A 66 4.79 6.65 -2.31
N SER A 67 3.70 5.91 -2.46
CA SER A 67 3.18 5.54 -3.78
C SER A 67 1.66 5.61 -3.82
N PHE A 68 1.16 6.14 -4.91
CA PHE A 68 -0.27 6.22 -5.18
C PHE A 68 -0.54 6.03 -6.67
N VAL A 69 -1.67 5.41 -6.98
CA VAL A 69 -2.02 5.12 -8.38
C VAL A 69 -2.24 6.42 -9.14
N GLY A 70 -1.62 6.53 -10.32
CA GLY A 70 -1.67 7.73 -11.14
C GLY A 70 -0.69 8.84 -10.73
N TYR A 71 0.18 8.56 -9.75
CA TYR A 71 1.24 9.46 -9.30
C TYR A 71 2.61 8.81 -9.40
N GLU A 72 3.65 9.61 -9.54
CA GLU A 72 5.04 9.16 -9.44
C GLU A 72 5.34 8.74 -8.01
N SER A 73 5.96 7.57 -7.83
CA SER A 73 6.42 7.15 -6.51
C SER A 73 7.57 8.02 -6.03
N SER A 74 7.56 8.38 -4.75
CA SER A 74 8.62 9.16 -4.11
C SER A 74 9.25 8.35 -3.00
N GLU A 75 10.58 8.35 -2.93
CA GLU A 75 11.34 7.77 -1.83
C GLU A 75 12.10 8.89 -1.11
N LEU A 76 11.89 9.00 0.20
CA LEU A 76 12.38 10.09 1.02
C LEU A 76 13.07 9.53 2.27
N PRO A 77 14.20 10.09 2.70
CA PRO A 77 14.79 9.75 3.99
C PRO A 77 13.87 10.19 5.12
N VAL A 78 13.73 9.36 6.14
CA VAL A 78 12.96 9.71 7.34
C VAL A 78 13.82 10.58 8.27
N PRO A 79 13.41 11.82 8.57
CA PRO A 79 14.19 12.71 9.44
C PRO A 79 14.32 12.14 10.85
N PRO A 80 15.36 12.50 11.63
CA PRO A 80 15.54 12.04 13.02
C PRO A 80 14.35 12.34 13.95
N SER A 81 13.58 13.39 13.69
CA SER A 81 12.36 13.70 14.44
C SER A 81 11.21 12.72 14.21
N GLY A 82 11.20 12.04 13.06
CA GLY A 82 10.06 11.25 12.59
C GLY A 82 9.01 12.06 11.82
N GLU A 83 9.04 13.40 11.91
CA GLU A 83 8.09 14.25 11.20
C GLU A 83 8.53 14.49 9.75
N MET A 84 7.82 13.91 8.80
CA MET A 84 8.12 14.04 7.37
C MET A 84 7.51 15.30 6.74
N GLY A 85 6.63 15.98 7.47
CA GLY A 85 5.96 17.18 6.96
C GLY A 85 4.98 16.88 5.82
N ILE A 86 4.93 17.79 4.83
CA ILE A 86 4.05 17.66 3.66
C ILE A 86 4.85 17.03 2.52
N ILE A 87 4.35 15.90 2.02
CA ILE A 87 4.90 15.18 0.87
C ILE A 87 4.00 15.45 -0.32
N ASN A 88 4.54 16.08 -1.36
CA ASN A 88 3.79 16.39 -2.57
C ASN A 88 4.10 15.33 -3.65
N LEU A 89 3.11 14.55 -4.04
CA LEU A 89 3.22 13.61 -5.15
C LEU A 89 2.89 14.31 -6.47
N LYS A 90 3.66 14.01 -7.50
CA LYS A 90 3.46 14.49 -8.86
C LYS A 90 2.60 13.49 -9.63
N PRO A 91 1.61 13.94 -10.42
CA PRO A 91 0.89 13.05 -11.32
C PRO A 91 1.86 12.33 -12.25
N ALA A 92 1.66 11.04 -12.45
CA ALA A 92 2.40 10.28 -13.44
C ALA A 92 1.90 10.66 -14.84
N THR A 93 2.79 11.21 -15.67
CA THR A 93 2.47 11.51 -17.06
C THR A 93 2.52 10.22 -17.88
N VAL A 94 1.36 9.62 -18.14
CA VAL A 94 1.29 8.50 -19.09
C VAL A 94 1.26 9.09 -20.49
N GLN A 95 2.40 9.11 -21.18
CA GLN A 95 2.46 9.41 -22.60
C GLN A 95 1.91 8.20 -23.39
N LEU A 96 0.59 8.14 -23.55
CA LEU A 96 -0.03 7.24 -24.50
C LEU A 96 -0.04 7.93 -25.86
N GLY A 97 0.64 7.33 -26.85
CA GLY A 97 0.58 7.82 -28.22
C GLY A 97 -0.88 7.89 -28.69
N GLU A 98 -1.29 9.07 -29.09
CA GLU A 98 -2.44 9.47 -29.92
C GLU A 98 -3.83 8.85 -29.71
N VAL A 99 -4.11 8.33 -28.49
CA VAL A 99 -5.48 8.07 -28.04
C VAL A 99 -5.63 8.71 -26.67
N GLU A 100 -6.38 9.81 -26.58
CA GLU A 100 -6.74 10.49 -25.34
C GLU A 100 -7.73 9.64 -24.54
N VAL A 101 -7.25 8.54 -23.95
CA VAL A 101 -7.99 7.83 -22.93
C VAL A 101 -7.76 8.60 -21.63
N ARG A 102 -8.69 9.43 -21.22
CA ARG A 102 -8.73 10.00 -19.89
C ARG A 102 -9.01 8.86 -18.90
N ALA A 103 -7.95 8.11 -18.56
CA ALA A 103 -8.01 7.16 -17.48
C ALA A 103 -8.28 7.94 -16.19
N THR A 104 -9.44 7.75 -15.60
CA THR A 104 -9.78 8.32 -14.30
C THR A 104 -8.88 7.69 -13.23
N HIS A 105 -8.52 8.47 -12.20
CA HIS A 105 -7.84 7.90 -11.03
C HIS A 105 -8.71 6.80 -10.44
N PRO A 106 -8.15 5.63 -10.06
CA PRO A 106 -8.94 4.57 -9.47
C PRO A 106 -9.55 5.07 -8.16
N SER A 107 -10.85 4.90 -8.01
CA SER A 107 -11.53 5.20 -6.76
C SER A 107 -11.34 4.04 -5.78
N THR A 108 -10.93 4.37 -4.56
CA THR A 108 -10.85 3.41 -3.47
C THR A 108 -11.87 3.82 -2.41
N THR A 109 -12.68 2.87 -1.96
CA THR A 109 -13.73 3.10 -0.97
C THR A 109 -13.77 1.98 0.05
N MET A 110 -14.10 2.31 1.31
CA MET A 110 -14.34 1.31 2.34
C MET A 110 -15.76 0.75 2.20
N LYS A 111 -15.90 -0.57 2.02
CA LYS A 111 -17.18 -1.28 2.02
C LYS A 111 -17.16 -2.34 3.12
N GLY A 112 -17.82 -2.05 4.24
CA GLY A 112 -17.75 -2.90 5.41
C GLY A 112 -16.32 -2.99 5.95
N ASN A 113 -15.72 -4.18 5.95
CA ASN A 113 -14.34 -4.44 6.35
C ASN A 113 -13.37 -4.60 5.15
N ALA A 114 -13.85 -4.32 3.93
CA ALA A 114 -13.06 -4.41 2.71
C ALA A 114 -12.74 -3.03 2.15
N LEU A 115 -11.48 -2.82 1.81
CA LEU A 115 -11.04 -1.68 1.02
C LEU A 115 -11.16 -2.06 -0.46
N VAL A 116 -12.11 -1.45 -1.18
CA VAL A 116 -12.43 -1.78 -2.57
C VAL A 116 -11.86 -0.73 -3.50
N THR A 117 -10.96 -1.14 -4.37
CA THR A 117 -10.36 -0.30 -5.41
C THR A 117 -10.96 -0.68 -6.77
N ASN A 118 -11.52 0.32 -7.47
CA ASN A 118 -12.03 0.12 -8.82
C ASN A 118 -10.88 0.07 -9.83
N VAL A 119 -10.84 -0.96 -10.66
CA VAL A 119 -9.83 -1.14 -11.71
C VAL A 119 -10.41 -0.75 -13.06
N GLU A 120 -11.64 -1.21 -13.36
CA GLU A 120 -12.32 -0.95 -14.62
C GLU A 120 -12.45 0.56 -14.91
N GLY A 121 -12.02 1.00 -16.09
CA GLY A 121 -12.07 2.41 -16.51
C GLY A 121 -11.06 3.31 -15.80
N SER A 122 -10.14 2.76 -15.00
CA SER A 122 -9.08 3.50 -14.32
C SER A 122 -7.71 3.25 -14.94
N SER A 123 -6.69 3.99 -14.48
CA SER A 123 -5.30 3.76 -14.88
C SER A 123 -4.75 2.38 -14.48
N LEU A 124 -5.41 1.67 -13.56
CA LEU A 124 -5.07 0.28 -13.23
C LEU A 124 -5.44 -0.71 -14.33
N ALA A 125 -6.46 -0.43 -15.13
CA ALA A 125 -6.87 -1.31 -16.23
C ALA A 125 -5.79 -1.48 -17.30
N ILE A 126 -4.85 -0.55 -17.39
CA ILE A 126 -3.72 -0.60 -18.33
C ILE A 126 -2.38 -0.94 -17.64
N ALA A 127 -2.42 -1.44 -16.41
CA ALA A 127 -1.22 -1.76 -15.63
C ALA A 127 -0.42 -2.94 -16.18
N GLY A 128 -1.06 -3.82 -16.95
CA GLY A 128 -0.47 -5.03 -17.53
C GLY A 128 -1.12 -6.30 -16.98
N THR A 129 -0.62 -6.83 -15.89
CA THR A 129 -1.11 -8.07 -15.26
C THR A 129 -1.85 -7.81 -13.95
N ALA A 130 -2.53 -8.84 -13.42
CA ALA A 130 -3.12 -8.76 -12.08
C ALA A 130 -2.06 -8.49 -11.01
N ASN A 131 -0.87 -9.03 -11.13
CA ASN A 131 0.21 -8.75 -10.19
C ASN A 131 0.58 -7.26 -10.19
N ASP A 132 0.66 -6.64 -11.38
CA ASP A 132 0.93 -5.20 -11.50
C ASP A 132 -0.19 -4.34 -10.91
N VAL A 133 -1.43 -4.80 -10.97
CA VAL A 133 -2.57 -4.15 -10.31
C VAL A 133 -2.43 -4.27 -8.80
N LEU A 134 -2.19 -5.48 -8.28
CA LEU A 134 -2.14 -5.75 -6.84
C LEU A 134 -1.03 -4.98 -6.12
N THR A 135 0.12 -4.80 -6.76
CA THR A 135 1.24 -4.00 -6.19
C THR A 135 0.93 -2.50 -6.11
N ARG A 136 -0.12 -2.04 -6.77
CA ARG A 136 -0.53 -0.62 -6.82
C ARG A 136 -1.78 -0.32 -6.01
N VAL A 137 -2.53 -1.35 -5.55
CA VAL A 137 -3.67 -1.12 -4.69
C VAL A 137 -3.23 -0.76 -3.26
N PRO A 138 -4.01 0.07 -2.54
CA PRO A 138 -3.69 0.43 -1.17
C PRO A 138 -3.57 -0.78 -0.25
N MET A 139 -2.69 -0.68 0.75
CA MET A 139 -2.35 -1.68 1.77
C MET A 139 -1.60 -2.91 1.26
N VAL A 140 -1.32 -3.03 -0.02
CA VAL A 140 -0.54 -4.13 -0.59
C VAL A 140 0.87 -3.65 -0.94
N VAL A 141 1.85 -4.48 -0.66
CA VAL A 141 3.27 -4.25 -1.00
C VAL A 141 3.85 -5.55 -1.55
N GLU A 142 4.82 -5.41 -2.42
CA GLU A 142 5.67 -6.53 -2.84
C GLU A 142 6.96 -6.50 -2.02
N ASN A 143 7.25 -7.61 -1.36
CA ASN A 143 8.43 -7.82 -0.55
C ASN A 143 9.10 -9.13 -0.99
N ASP A 144 10.33 -9.07 -1.50
CA ASP A 144 11.08 -10.21 -2.02
C ASP A 144 10.28 -11.07 -3.02
N GLY A 145 9.58 -10.43 -3.96
CA GLY A 145 8.76 -11.09 -4.97
C GLY A 145 7.46 -11.71 -4.43
N LYS A 146 7.07 -11.39 -3.18
CA LYS A 146 5.84 -11.86 -2.56
C LYS A 146 4.92 -10.70 -2.24
N LEU A 147 3.64 -10.90 -2.48
CA LEU A 147 2.62 -9.94 -2.08
C LEU A 147 2.35 -10.04 -0.57
N GLU A 148 2.37 -8.91 0.09
CA GLU A 148 2.04 -8.78 1.51
C GLU A 148 1.01 -7.67 1.74
N VAL A 149 0.15 -7.85 2.74
CA VAL A 149 -0.75 -6.81 3.25
C VAL A 149 -0.13 -6.24 4.52
N PHE A 150 -0.10 -4.91 4.66
CA PHE A 150 0.56 -4.21 5.76
C PHE A 150 0.18 -4.79 7.12
N GLY A 151 1.18 -5.23 7.88
CA GLY A 151 1.02 -5.80 9.21
C GLY A 151 0.30 -7.15 9.29
N LYS A 152 -0.05 -7.76 8.14
CA LYS A 152 -0.78 -9.04 8.07
C LYS A 152 0.03 -10.15 7.39
N GLY A 153 1.11 -9.81 6.68
CA GLY A 153 1.90 -10.74 5.88
C GLY A 153 1.18 -11.19 4.61
N ALA A 154 1.51 -12.37 4.11
CA ALA A 154 0.97 -12.91 2.86
C ALA A 154 -0.55 -13.11 2.92
N PRO A 155 -1.32 -12.51 1.97
CA PRO A 155 -2.76 -12.67 1.91
C PRO A 155 -3.18 -14.01 1.28
N ALA A 156 -4.39 -14.47 1.60
CA ALA A 156 -5.08 -15.43 0.75
C ALA A 156 -5.74 -14.68 -0.41
N ILE A 157 -5.46 -15.11 -1.64
CA ILE A 157 -5.96 -14.46 -2.86
C ILE A 157 -7.09 -15.28 -3.47
N TYR A 158 -8.14 -14.61 -3.90
CA TYR A 158 -9.30 -15.22 -4.55
C TYR A 158 -9.62 -14.51 -5.85
N ILE A 159 -9.98 -15.27 -6.88
CA ILE A 159 -10.51 -14.77 -8.15
C ILE A 159 -11.93 -15.29 -8.29
N ASN A 160 -12.93 -14.40 -8.32
CA ASN A 160 -14.34 -14.75 -8.43
C ASN A 160 -14.78 -15.85 -7.42
N GLY A 161 -14.31 -15.74 -6.17
CA GLY A 161 -14.60 -16.68 -5.08
C GLY A 161 -13.77 -17.97 -5.06
N ARG A 162 -12.95 -18.22 -6.10
CA ARG A 162 -12.02 -19.36 -6.14
C ARG A 162 -10.66 -18.95 -5.56
N LYS A 163 -10.17 -19.70 -4.60
CA LYS A 163 -8.84 -19.48 -4.03
C LYS A 163 -7.75 -19.73 -5.07
N VAL A 164 -6.83 -18.79 -5.20
CA VAL A 164 -5.62 -18.92 -6.00
C VAL A 164 -4.60 -19.76 -5.22
N ASN A 165 -4.14 -20.86 -5.81
CA ASN A 165 -3.14 -21.73 -5.22
C ASN A 165 -1.75 -21.52 -5.82
N ASP A 166 -1.69 -21.06 -7.08
CA ASP A 166 -0.46 -20.72 -7.76
C ASP A 166 -0.47 -19.24 -8.16
N LEU A 167 0.46 -18.47 -7.59
CA LEU A 167 0.58 -17.04 -7.86
C LEU A 167 0.96 -16.71 -9.31
N GLN A 168 1.42 -17.71 -10.09
CA GLN A 168 1.67 -17.53 -11.51
C GLN A 168 0.38 -17.19 -12.29
N GLU A 169 -0.79 -17.61 -11.79
CA GLU A 169 -2.08 -17.23 -12.38
C GLU A 169 -2.24 -15.70 -12.45
N LEU A 170 -1.72 -14.95 -11.47
CA LEU A 170 -1.81 -13.49 -11.42
C LEU A 170 -1.01 -12.82 -12.53
N SER A 171 0.10 -13.43 -12.94
CA SER A 171 0.92 -12.93 -14.04
C SER A 171 0.30 -13.21 -15.42
N GLN A 172 -0.65 -14.13 -15.49
CA GLN A 172 -1.35 -14.50 -16.73
C GLN A 172 -2.68 -13.76 -16.89
N LEU A 173 -3.26 -13.26 -15.81
CA LEU A 173 -4.51 -12.49 -15.83
C LEU A 173 -4.24 -11.04 -16.23
N ASN A 174 -4.88 -10.57 -17.32
CA ASN A 174 -4.74 -9.19 -17.75
C ASN A 174 -5.46 -8.21 -16.80
N SER A 175 -4.86 -7.06 -16.60
CA SER A 175 -5.45 -5.99 -15.79
C SER A 175 -6.82 -5.51 -16.32
N ASN A 176 -7.03 -5.55 -17.64
CA ASN A 176 -8.31 -5.21 -18.28
C ASN A 176 -9.46 -6.16 -17.92
N ASP A 177 -9.15 -7.38 -17.47
CA ASP A 177 -10.17 -8.38 -17.08
C ASP A 177 -10.59 -8.21 -15.61
N ILE A 178 -9.97 -7.26 -14.88
CA ILE A 178 -10.24 -7.00 -13.48
C ILE A 178 -11.21 -5.83 -13.36
N LYS A 179 -12.34 -6.07 -12.71
CA LYS A 179 -13.32 -5.02 -12.41
C LYS A 179 -12.94 -4.21 -11.18
N ASN A 180 -12.62 -4.90 -10.11
CA ASN A 180 -12.21 -4.29 -8.84
C ASN A 180 -11.36 -5.26 -8.04
N VAL A 181 -10.63 -4.71 -7.07
CA VAL A 181 -9.85 -5.46 -6.08
C VAL A 181 -10.33 -5.08 -4.69
N SER A 182 -10.63 -6.09 -3.88
CA SER A 182 -11.03 -5.91 -2.48
C SER A 182 -9.95 -6.42 -1.54
N VAL A 183 -9.43 -5.58 -0.67
CA VAL A 183 -8.45 -5.95 0.36
C VAL A 183 -9.14 -5.99 1.71
N ILE A 184 -9.16 -7.17 2.36
CA ILE A 184 -9.77 -7.40 3.66
C ILE A 184 -8.66 -7.69 4.67
N THR A 185 -8.46 -6.78 5.61
CA THR A 185 -7.38 -6.88 6.62
C THR A 185 -7.78 -7.61 7.88
N ASN A 186 -9.08 -7.85 8.04
CA ASN A 186 -9.62 -8.61 9.17
C ASN A 186 -10.73 -9.54 8.67
N PRO A 187 -10.36 -10.64 7.96
CA PRO A 187 -11.33 -11.59 7.44
C PRO A 187 -12.07 -12.27 8.59
N GLY A 188 -13.41 -12.32 8.49
CA GLY A 188 -14.25 -12.97 9.45
C GLY A 188 -14.26 -14.51 9.31
N ALA A 189 -15.20 -15.18 9.98
CA ALA A 189 -15.35 -16.63 10.01
C ALA A 189 -15.64 -17.31 8.64
N ALA A 190 -15.85 -16.52 7.58
CA ALA A 190 -16.00 -17.02 6.22
C ALA A 190 -14.70 -17.58 5.62
N TYR A 191 -13.56 -17.27 6.23
CA TYR A 191 -12.23 -17.69 5.80
C TYR A 191 -11.58 -18.60 6.85
N ALA A 192 -10.57 -19.38 6.45
CA ALA A 192 -9.87 -20.26 7.38
C ALA A 192 -9.22 -19.47 8.53
N ALA A 193 -9.19 -20.02 9.73
CA ALA A 193 -8.76 -19.33 10.96
C ALA A 193 -7.30 -18.80 10.93
N ASN A 194 -6.46 -19.36 10.07
CA ASN A 194 -5.07 -18.93 9.87
C ASN A 194 -4.90 -17.82 8.83
N VAL A 195 -5.97 -17.41 8.16
CA VAL A 195 -5.95 -16.33 7.15
C VAL A 195 -6.05 -14.99 7.85
N LYS A 196 -5.00 -14.16 7.77
CA LYS A 196 -4.91 -12.85 8.41
C LYS A 196 -5.38 -11.70 7.51
N SER A 197 -5.37 -11.92 6.19
CA SER A 197 -5.83 -10.97 5.18
C SER A 197 -6.26 -11.70 3.92
N VAL A 198 -7.18 -11.08 3.16
CA VAL A 198 -7.73 -11.64 1.92
C VAL A 198 -7.71 -10.56 0.85
N ILE A 199 -7.38 -10.94 -0.38
CA ILE A 199 -7.54 -10.13 -1.59
C ILE A 199 -8.51 -10.85 -2.53
N ILE A 200 -9.52 -10.13 -3.04
CA ILE A 200 -10.56 -10.66 -3.94
C ILE A 200 -10.65 -9.76 -5.17
#